data_5ecbdb81f8a76299e9c351f183af4e6a
#
_entry.id   5ecbdb81f8a76299e9c351f183af4e6a
#
_cell.length_a   1.000
_cell.length_b   1.000
_cell.length_c   1.000
_cell.angle_alpha   90.00
_cell.angle_beta   90.00
_cell.angle_gamma   90.00
#
_symmetry.space_group_name_H-M   'P 1'
#
loop_
_entity.id
_entity.type
_entity.pdbx_description
1 polymer ?
#
loop_
_entity_poly.entity_id
_entity_poly.type
_entity_poly.pdbx_seq_one_letter_code
_entity_poly.pdbx_strand_id
1 'polypeptide(L)'
;CRNKARGRKALLVLAFCLACLIHAEVRAPANLDASSWILIDYPNGTVLYERNADTIIPPASLTKLMTLHLAYKAIEQGIITRETLVNILPRQTAGNIPYGSSLMYLEPGYKIRFIDLMKGAAIPSGNDACYVIAEVLAGSVERFAQLMNKEARDLGFTRLSFIEQTGLSELNTSTAR
;
A
#
# COMPACT_ATOMS: atom_id res chain seq x y z
N CYS A 1 28.17 -39.20 -47.66
CA CYS A 1 27.52 -39.28 -46.32
C CYS A 1 27.78 -38.08 -45.42
N ARG A 2 28.94 -37.40 -45.49
CA ARG A 2 29.37 -36.32 -44.56
C ARG A 2 28.55 -35.04 -44.68
N ASN A 3 28.02 -34.69 -45.85
CA ASN A 3 27.25 -33.46 -46.09
C ASN A 3 25.81 -33.53 -45.57
N LYS A 4 25.17 -34.70 -45.53
CA LYS A 4 23.81 -34.88 -45.00
C LYS A 4 23.77 -34.71 -43.46
N ALA A 5 24.84 -35.10 -42.75
CA ALA A 5 24.92 -34.94 -41.31
C ALA A 5 25.16 -33.48 -40.86
N ARG A 6 25.87 -32.68 -41.67
CA ARG A 6 26.07 -31.23 -41.41
C ARG A 6 24.78 -30.45 -41.58
N GLY A 7 23.99 -30.75 -42.63
CA GLY A 7 22.71 -30.09 -42.87
C GLY A 7 21.67 -30.38 -41.79
N ARG A 8 21.62 -31.61 -41.26
CA ARG A 8 20.72 -31.99 -40.15
C ARG A 8 21.09 -31.29 -38.84
N LYS A 9 22.38 -31.11 -38.53
CA LYS A 9 22.82 -30.38 -37.33
C LYS A 9 22.51 -28.90 -37.44
N ALA A 10 22.71 -28.27 -38.61
CA ALA A 10 22.37 -26.89 -38.85
C ALA A 10 20.85 -26.62 -38.71
N LEU A 11 20.03 -27.55 -39.23
CA LEU A 11 18.57 -27.46 -39.14
C LEU A 11 18.07 -27.58 -37.69
N LEU A 12 18.69 -28.47 -36.89
CA LEU A 12 18.36 -28.64 -35.48
C LEU A 12 18.75 -27.42 -34.64
N VAL A 13 19.90 -26.81 -34.91
CA VAL A 13 20.34 -25.58 -34.23
C VAL A 13 19.40 -24.42 -34.60
N LEU A 14 19.00 -24.28 -35.88
CA LEU A 14 18.09 -23.27 -36.33
C LEU A 14 16.69 -23.45 -35.71
N ALA A 15 16.18 -24.67 -35.61
CA ALA A 15 14.91 -24.99 -34.97
C ALA A 15 14.97 -24.73 -33.47
N PHE A 16 16.09 -25.00 -32.80
CA PHE A 16 16.29 -24.69 -31.37
C PHE A 16 16.34 -23.16 -31.13
N CYS A 17 17.06 -22.42 -31.98
CA CYS A 17 17.07 -20.96 -31.91
C CYS A 17 15.69 -20.33 -32.19
N LEU A 18 14.91 -20.88 -33.12
CA LEU A 18 13.53 -20.43 -33.37
C LEU A 18 12.60 -20.73 -32.19
N ALA A 19 12.77 -21.88 -31.53
CA ALA A 19 11.98 -22.24 -30.36
C ALA A 19 12.26 -21.34 -29.14
N CYS A 20 13.49 -20.81 -29.02
CA CYS A 20 13.84 -19.84 -27.96
C CYS A 20 13.24 -18.45 -28.19
N LEU A 21 12.68 -18.17 -29.37
CA LEU A 21 12.04 -16.89 -29.67
C LEU A 21 10.53 -16.88 -29.38
N ILE A 22 9.96 -18.00 -28.94
CA ILE A 22 8.57 -18.04 -28.47
C ILE A 22 8.56 -17.45 -27.05
N HIS A 23 8.66 -16.15 -26.93
CA HIS A 23 8.27 -15.47 -25.74
C HIS A 23 6.74 -15.64 -25.63
N ALA A 24 6.29 -16.32 -24.57
CA ALA A 24 4.87 -16.32 -24.24
C ALA A 24 4.48 -14.86 -23.96
N GLU A 25 3.86 -14.23 -24.94
CA GLU A 25 3.36 -12.86 -24.80
C GLU A 25 2.21 -12.93 -23.78
N VAL A 26 2.47 -12.48 -22.56
CA VAL A 26 1.43 -12.34 -21.55
C VAL A 26 0.44 -11.32 -22.09
N ARG A 27 -0.79 -11.73 -22.35
CA ARG A 27 -1.81 -10.80 -22.87
C ARG A 27 -2.16 -9.78 -21.80
N ALA A 28 -2.26 -8.51 -22.21
CA ALA A 28 -2.75 -7.45 -21.35
C ALA A 28 -4.13 -7.84 -20.78
N PRO A 29 -4.41 -7.56 -19.50
CA PRO A 29 -5.74 -7.79 -18.94
C PRO A 29 -6.78 -7.04 -19.78
N ALA A 30 -7.73 -7.78 -20.36
CA ALA A 30 -8.81 -7.17 -21.10
C ALA A 30 -9.83 -6.57 -20.12
N ASN A 31 -10.26 -5.32 -20.36
CA ASN A 31 -11.41 -4.70 -19.70
C ASN A 31 -11.31 -4.54 -18.17
N LEU A 32 -10.15 -4.11 -17.64
CA LEU A 32 -10.11 -3.60 -16.27
C LEU A 32 -10.85 -2.25 -16.20
N ASP A 33 -11.93 -2.21 -15.44
CA ASP A 33 -12.67 -0.98 -15.12
C ASP A 33 -11.93 -0.22 -14.00
N ALA A 34 -10.75 0.31 -14.35
CA ALA A 34 -9.94 1.13 -13.49
C ALA A 34 -9.26 2.23 -14.31
N SER A 35 -9.26 3.45 -13.79
CA SER A 35 -8.65 4.61 -14.45
C SER A 35 -7.12 4.55 -14.48
N SER A 36 -6.52 3.90 -13.47
CA SER A 36 -5.08 3.76 -13.31
C SER A 36 -4.76 2.40 -12.69
N TRP A 37 -3.79 1.68 -13.25
CA TRP A 37 -3.35 0.39 -12.72
C TRP A 37 -1.96 0.03 -13.23
N ILE A 38 -1.30 -0.89 -12.52
CA ILE A 38 -0.01 -1.47 -12.89
C ILE A 38 0.00 -2.95 -12.53
N LEU A 39 0.58 -3.77 -13.38
CA LEU A 39 0.88 -5.18 -13.14
C LEU A 39 2.39 -5.37 -13.18
N ILE A 40 2.94 -5.87 -12.11
CA ILE A 40 4.39 -6.11 -11.97
C ILE A 40 4.66 -7.59 -11.70
N ASP A 41 5.79 -8.08 -12.18
CA ASP A 41 6.38 -9.33 -11.73
C ASP A 41 7.08 -9.08 -10.39
N TYR A 42 6.52 -9.62 -9.31
CA TYR A 42 6.95 -9.35 -7.93
C TYR A 42 8.44 -9.65 -7.67
N PRO A 43 9.02 -10.79 -8.12
CA PRO A 43 10.40 -11.12 -7.81
C PRO A 43 11.44 -10.13 -8.34
N ASN A 44 11.19 -9.49 -9.47
CA ASN A 44 12.17 -8.64 -10.16
C ASN A 44 11.68 -7.20 -10.42
N GLY A 45 10.42 -6.89 -10.07
CA GLY A 45 9.83 -5.57 -10.27
C GLY A 45 9.56 -5.20 -11.72
N THR A 46 9.65 -6.15 -12.66
CA THR A 46 9.39 -5.88 -14.08
C THR A 46 7.94 -5.48 -14.29
N VAL A 47 7.71 -4.33 -14.90
CA VAL A 47 6.36 -3.91 -15.31
C VAL A 47 5.93 -4.77 -16.49
N LEU A 48 4.87 -5.56 -16.31
CA LEU A 48 4.29 -6.39 -17.36
C LEU A 48 3.28 -5.59 -18.17
N TYR A 49 2.41 -4.86 -17.49
CA TYR A 49 1.41 -3.97 -18.10
C TYR A 49 1.08 -2.81 -17.18
N GLU A 50 0.67 -1.69 -17.76
CA GLU A 50 0.21 -0.53 -17.01
C GLU A 50 -0.75 0.32 -17.82
N ARG A 51 -1.54 1.10 -17.11
CA ARG A 51 -2.42 2.13 -17.68
C ARG A 51 -2.43 3.32 -16.74
N ASN A 52 -2.00 4.48 -17.23
CA ASN A 52 -1.97 5.71 -16.44
C ASN A 52 -1.30 5.55 -15.06
N ALA A 53 -0.29 4.68 -14.94
CA ALA A 53 0.28 4.26 -13.66
C ALA A 53 0.90 5.42 -12.87
N ASP A 54 1.32 6.48 -13.55
CA ASP A 54 1.93 7.68 -12.97
C ASP A 54 0.93 8.83 -12.73
N THR A 55 -0.35 8.64 -13.06
CA THR A 55 -1.37 9.65 -12.80
C THR A 55 -1.61 9.76 -11.30
N ILE A 56 -1.63 11.01 -10.80
CA ILE A 56 -1.94 11.29 -9.39
C ILE A 56 -3.42 11.02 -9.16
N ILE A 57 -3.69 10.20 -8.14
CA ILE A 57 -5.03 9.81 -7.70
C ILE A 57 -5.14 9.89 -6.18
N PRO A 58 -6.32 10.13 -5.60
CA PRO A 58 -6.53 9.97 -4.17
C PRO A 58 -6.47 8.47 -3.82
N PRO A 59 -5.63 8.08 -2.82
CA PRO A 59 -5.46 6.68 -2.46
C PRO A 59 -6.62 6.10 -1.63
N ALA A 60 -7.55 6.92 -1.17
CA ALA A 60 -8.60 6.51 -0.24
C ALA A 60 -8.01 5.71 0.95
N SER A 61 -8.64 4.63 1.37
CA SER A 61 -8.19 3.81 2.51
C SER A 61 -6.82 3.15 2.34
N LEU A 62 -6.21 3.15 1.15
CA LEU A 62 -4.82 2.73 0.98
C LEU A 62 -3.84 3.64 1.74
N THR A 63 -4.23 4.86 2.08
CA THR A 63 -3.51 5.75 3.03
C THR A 63 -3.15 5.02 4.32
N LYS A 64 -4.01 4.13 4.82
CA LYS A 64 -3.79 3.39 6.07
C LYS A 64 -2.60 2.44 6.03
N LEU A 65 -2.09 2.09 4.85
CA LEU A 65 -0.84 1.35 4.72
C LEU A 65 0.33 2.13 5.31
N MET A 66 0.41 3.44 5.06
CA MET A 66 1.44 4.29 5.66
C MET A 66 1.22 4.48 7.16
N THR A 67 -0.03 4.62 7.60
CA THR A 67 -0.37 4.69 9.03
C THR A 67 0.07 3.43 9.77
N LEU A 68 -0.22 2.25 9.22
CA LEU A 68 0.19 0.96 9.80
C LEU A 68 1.70 0.74 9.71
N HIS A 69 2.34 1.16 8.63
CA HIS A 69 3.80 1.11 8.48
C HIS A 69 4.49 1.90 9.60
N LEU A 70 4.07 3.12 9.86
CA LEU A 70 4.61 3.94 10.96
C LEU A 70 4.32 3.32 12.34
N ALA A 71 3.16 2.70 12.52
CA ALA A 71 2.82 2.00 13.75
C ALA A 71 3.73 0.79 13.99
N TYR A 72 3.99 -0.03 12.97
CA TYR A 72 4.95 -1.13 13.05
C TYR A 72 6.37 -0.64 13.30
N LYS A 73 6.80 0.40 12.61
CA LYS A 73 8.12 1.02 12.80
C LYS A 73 8.31 1.53 14.25
N ALA A 74 7.27 2.13 14.82
CA ALA A 74 7.30 2.56 16.22
C ALA A 74 7.44 1.38 17.22
N ILE A 75 6.81 0.24 16.92
CA ILE A 75 6.99 -1.00 17.70
C ILE A 75 8.43 -1.53 17.56
N GLU A 76 8.95 -1.61 16.35
CA GLU A 76 10.32 -2.08 16.09
C GLU A 76 11.38 -1.21 16.77
N GLN A 77 11.13 0.10 16.83
CA GLN A 77 12.01 1.06 17.52
C GLN A 77 11.83 1.09 19.05
N GLY A 78 10.90 0.30 19.60
CA GLY A 78 10.63 0.27 21.03
C GLY A 78 9.94 1.52 21.59
N ILE A 79 9.41 2.40 20.73
CA ILE A 79 8.66 3.62 21.12
C ILE A 79 7.36 3.23 21.82
N ILE A 80 6.72 2.17 21.32
CA ILE A 80 5.50 1.59 21.87
C ILE A 80 5.56 0.07 21.75
N THR A 81 4.78 -0.63 22.56
CA THR A 81 4.66 -2.10 22.46
C THR A 81 3.29 -2.50 21.95
N ARG A 82 3.19 -3.71 21.42
CA ARG A 82 1.91 -4.30 20.99
C ARG A 82 0.86 -4.31 22.10
N GLU A 83 1.30 -4.54 23.33
CA GLU A 83 0.44 -4.70 24.51
C GLU A 83 0.18 -3.37 25.24
N THR A 84 0.77 -2.26 24.78
CA THR A 84 0.52 -0.94 25.37
C THR A 84 -0.97 -0.64 25.36
N LEU A 85 -1.53 -0.34 26.54
CA LEU A 85 -2.92 0.04 26.69
C LEU A 85 -3.09 1.53 26.40
N VAL A 86 -3.91 1.83 25.43
CA VAL A 86 -4.24 3.18 24.97
C VAL A 86 -5.64 3.57 25.45
N ASN A 87 -5.76 4.72 26.09
CA ASN A 87 -7.07 5.28 26.50
C ASN A 87 -7.75 5.91 25.30
N ILE A 88 -9.03 5.59 25.11
CA ILE A 88 -9.86 6.17 24.04
C ILE A 88 -10.49 7.46 24.55
N LEU A 89 -10.26 8.55 23.83
CA LEU A 89 -10.77 9.87 24.14
C LEU A 89 -12.04 10.17 23.33
N PRO A 90 -12.99 10.98 23.88
CA PRO A 90 -14.24 11.30 23.16
C PRO A 90 -14.04 11.80 21.73
N ARG A 91 -13.02 12.64 21.49
CA ARG A 91 -12.73 13.21 20.15
C ARG A 91 -12.30 12.17 19.09
N GLN A 92 -11.94 10.96 19.51
CA GLN A 92 -11.42 9.88 18.64
C GLN A 92 -12.52 8.89 18.22
N THR A 93 -13.77 9.12 18.65
CA THR A 93 -14.86 8.18 18.45
C THR A 93 -15.78 8.59 17.30
N ALA A 94 -16.69 7.70 16.93
CA ALA A 94 -17.58 7.83 15.78
C ALA A 94 -18.29 9.19 15.63
N GLY A 95 -18.64 9.85 16.75
CA GLY A 95 -19.31 11.15 16.71
C GLY A 95 -18.48 12.30 16.12
N ASN A 96 -17.16 12.12 15.98
CA ASN A 96 -16.23 13.11 15.44
C ASN A 96 -15.63 12.68 14.08
N ILE A 97 -16.12 11.59 13.50
CA ILE A 97 -15.69 11.07 12.21
C ILE A 97 -16.85 11.17 11.22
N PRO A 98 -16.62 11.52 9.95
CA PRO A 98 -17.67 11.68 8.96
C PRO A 98 -18.63 10.49 8.92
N TYR A 99 -19.92 10.76 8.90
CA TYR A 99 -20.97 9.74 8.85
C TYR A 99 -20.80 8.83 7.64
N GLY A 100 -21.06 7.53 7.82
CA GLY A 100 -20.90 6.52 6.77
C GLY A 100 -19.46 6.02 6.57
N SER A 101 -18.51 6.52 7.35
CA SER A 101 -17.12 6.04 7.33
C SER A 101 -16.98 4.67 8.00
N SER A 102 -15.99 3.90 7.57
CA SER A 102 -15.61 2.64 8.23
C SER A 102 -15.06 2.91 9.63
N LEU A 103 -15.53 2.18 10.61
CA LEU A 103 -15.18 2.35 12.03
C LEU A 103 -14.87 0.99 12.68
N MET A 104 -14.04 1.02 13.71
CA MET A 104 -13.86 -0.05 14.68
C MET A 104 -14.88 0.05 15.83
N TYR A 105 -15.62 1.18 15.88
CA TYR A 105 -16.59 1.52 16.94
C TYR A 105 -15.97 1.64 18.32
N LEU A 106 -14.93 2.44 18.41
CA LEU A 106 -14.28 2.77 19.68
C LEU A 106 -15.20 3.58 20.59
N GLU A 107 -15.22 3.24 21.88
CA GLU A 107 -16.01 3.93 22.89
C GLU A 107 -15.09 4.73 23.85
N PRO A 108 -15.49 5.96 24.25
CA PRO A 108 -14.70 6.78 25.17
C PRO A 108 -14.51 6.10 26.52
N GLY A 109 -13.32 6.26 27.10
CA GLY A 109 -13.00 5.75 28.44
C GLY A 109 -12.52 4.32 28.47
N TYR A 110 -12.67 3.56 27.38
CA TYR A 110 -12.08 2.23 27.29
C TYR A 110 -10.58 2.29 27.07
N LYS A 111 -9.91 1.22 27.49
CA LYS A 111 -8.49 0.96 27.21
C LYS A 111 -8.37 -0.17 26.21
N ILE A 112 -7.62 0.05 25.15
CA ILE A 112 -7.42 -0.94 24.09
C ILE A 112 -5.94 -1.16 23.86
N ARG A 113 -5.52 -2.38 23.55
CA ARG A 113 -4.13 -2.65 23.19
C ARG A 113 -3.79 -2.02 21.85
N PHE A 114 -2.58 -1.51 21.73
CA PHE A 114 -2.12 -0.86 20.49
C PHE A 114 -2.23 -1.80 19.27
N ILE A 115 -1.91 -3.09 19.46
CA ILE A 115 -2.07 -4.08 18.38
C ILE A 115 -3.53 -4.25 17.92
N ASP A 116 -4.50 -4.11 18.82
CA ASP A 116 -5.91 -4.25 18.46
C ASP A 116 -6.42 -2.99 17.72
N LEU A 117 -5.86 -1.79 18.01
CA LEU A 117 -6.06 -0.60 17.18
C LEU A 117 -5.52 -0.80 15.76
N MET A 118 -4.32 -1.38 15.62
CA MET A 118 -3.74 -1.68 14.31
C MET A 118 -4.61 -2.68 13.52
N LYS A 119 -5.17 -3.71 14.18
CA LYS A 119 -6.12 -4.63 13.57
C LYS A 119 -7.42 -3.91 13.19
N GLY A 120 -7.90 -3.00 14.03
CA GLY A 120 -9.07 -2.17 13.74
C GLY A 120 -8.87 -1.27 12.52
N ALA A 121 -7.68 -0.73 12.32
CA ALA A 121 -7.33 0.02 11.13
C ALA A 121 -7.23 -0.87 9.88
N ALA A 122 -6.67 -2.09 10.02
CA ALA A 122 -6.38 -2.98 8.89
C ALA A 122 -7.61 -3.76 8.40
N ILE A 123 -8.41 -4.34 9.30
CA ILE A 123 -9.46 -5.31 8.95
C ILE A 123 -10.77 -4.61 8.54
N PRO A 124 -11.43 -3.84 9.42
CA PRO A 124 -12.63 -3.08 9.06
C PRO A 124 -12.31 -1.71 8.44
N SER A 125 -11.03 -1.39 8.23
CA SER A 125 -10.62 -0.06 7.75
C SER A 125 -11.02 1.09 8.69
N GLY A 126 -11.00 0.85 10.02
CA GLY A 126 -11.49 1.76 11.04
C GLY A 126 -10.76 3.11 11.06
N ASN A 127 -11.49 4.18 10.75
CA ASN A 127 -10.94 5.53 10.76
C ASN A 127 -10.67 6.02 12.19
N ASP A 128 -11.55 5.69 13.14
CA ASP A 128 -11.39 5.92 14.57
C ASP A 128 -10.07 5.33 15.11
N ALA A 129 -9.76 4.09 14.75
CA ALA A 129 -8.49 3.46 15.11
C ALA A 129 -7.28 4.23 14.56
N CYS A 130 -7.35 4.74 13.32
CA CYS A 130 -6.29 5.54 12.72
C CYS A 130 -6.08 6.89 13.44
N TYR A 131 -7.16 7.54 13.88
CA TYR A 131 -7.07 8.76 14.69
C TYR A 131 -6.35 8.50 16.01
N VAL A 132 -6.69 7.41 16.70
CA VAL A 132 -6.02 7.04 17.95
C VAL A 132 -4.54 6.74 17.70
N ILE A 133 -4.20 5.96 16.68
CA ILE A 133 -2.81 5.64 16.32
C ILE A 133 -2.02 6.93 16.06
N ALA A 134 -2.57 7.85 15.27
CA ALA A 134 -1.90 9.11 14.94
C ALA A 134 -1.62 9.96 16.20
N GLU A 135 -2.60 10.13 17.07
CA GLU A 135 -2.42 10.90 18.29
C GLU A 135 -1.45 10.24 19.28
N VAL A 136 -1.47 8.92 19.41
CA VAL A 136 -0.55 8.18 20.29
C VAL A 136 0.89 8.34 19.80
N LEU A 137 1.14 8.26 18.51
CA LEU A 137 2.50 8.28 17.97
C LEU A 137 3.07 9.69 17.77
N ALA A 138 2.21 10.68 17.50
CA ALA A 138 2.66 12.02 17.13
C ALA A 138 2.04 13.15 17.96
N GLY A 139 1.07 12.85 18.84
CA GLY A 139 0.36 13.83 19.65
C GLY A 139 -0.72 14.60 18.92
N SER A 140 -0.74 14.63 17.59
CA SER A 140 -1.83 15.18 16.76
C SER A 140 -1.84 14.58 15.37
N VAL A 141 -2.99 14.72 14.67
CA VAL A 141 -3.16 14.29 13.28
C VAL A 141 -2.20 15.03 12.34
N GLU A 142 -2.03 16.34 12.53
CA GLU A 142 -1.17 17.17 11.68
C GLU A 142 0.30 16.75 11.79
N ARG A 143 0.77 16.50 13.01
CA ARG A 143 2.14 15.99 13.24
C ARG A 143 2.31 14.60 12.67
N PHE A 144 1.29 13.76 12.76
CA PHE A 144 1.34 12.43 12.17
C PHE A 144 1.40 12.49 10.64
N ALA A 145 0.63 13.37 10.00
CA ALA A 145 0.71 13.60 8.56
C ALA A 145 2.13 14.08 8.14
N GLN A 146 2.77 14.92 8.96
CA GLN A 146 4.18 15.30 8.73
C GLN A 146 5.13 14.08 8.79
N LEU A 147 4.91 13.17 9.75
CA LEU A 147 5.68 11.91 9.82
C LEU A 147 5.43 11.03 8.60
N MET A 148 4.18 10.88 8.15
CA MET A 148 3.84 10.13 6.94
C MET A 148 4.58 10.69 5.71
N ASN A 149 4.57 12.01 5.54
CA ASN A 149 5.26 12.67 4.44
C ASN A 149 6.78 12.57 4.55
N LYS A 150 7.33 12.61 5.76
CA LYS A 150 8.76 12.39 5.97
C LYS A 150 9.13 10.96 5.57
N GLU A 151 8.38 9.98 6.04
CA GLU A 151 8.62 8.57 5.73
C GLU A 151 8.51 8.28 4.25
N ALA A 152 7.50 8.85 3.57
CA ALA A 152 7.35 8.72 2.13
C ALA A 152 8.61 9.21 1.38
N ARG A 153 9.16 10.36 1.78
CA ARG A 153 10.41 10.89 1.19
C ARG A 153 11.62 10.01 1.50
N ASP A 154 11.73 9.52 2.74
CA ASP A 154 12.85 8.66 3.17
C ASP A 154 12.86 7.33 2.40
N LEU A 155 11.68 6.83 2.03
CA LEU A 155 11.48 5.64 1.19
C LEU A 155 11.63 5.93 -0.32
N GLY A 156 11.83 7.19 -0.72
CA GLY A 156 12.01 7.58 -2.12
C GLY A 156 10.70 7.80 -2.89
N PHE A 157 9.54 7.81 -2.23
CA PHE A 157 8.26 8.08 -2.88
C PHE A 157 8.10 9.59 -3.10
N THR A 158 8.15 10.03 -4.35
CA THR A 158 8.09 11.45 -4.72
C THR A 158 6.67 11.95 -5.03
N ARG A 159 5.72 11.03 -5.20
CA ARG A 159 4.32 11.33 -5.59
C ARG A 159 3.30 11.02 -4.50
N LEU A 160 3.76 10.58 -3.32
CA LEU A 160 2.92 10.44 -2.14
C LEU A 160 2.86 11.74 -1.38
N SER A 161 1.64 12.17 -1.01
CA SER A 161 1.41 13.28 -0.11
C SER A 161 0.22 12.99 0.80
N PHE A 162 0.38 13.26 2.09
CA PHE A 162 -0.62 13.00 3.10
C PHE A 162 -0.93 14.27 3.87
N ILE A 163 -2.21 14.59 3.99
CA ILE A 163 -2.71 15.64 4.89
C ILE A 163 -3.39 15.04 6.13
N GLU A 164 -3.74 13.75 6.08
CA GLU A 164 -4.33 13.02 7.19
C GLU A 164 -4.08 11.49 7.03
N GLN A 165 -4.39 10.72 8.07
CA GLN A 165 -3.97 9.34 8.28
C GLN A 165 -4.98 8.27 7.82
N THR A 166 -6.18 8.66 7.34
CA THR A 166 -7.27 7.70 7.06
C THR A 166 -7.53 7.47 5.58
N GLY A 167 -7.30 8.50 4.74
CA GLY A 167 -7.68 8.53 3.34
C GLY A 167 -9.11 9.01 3.10
N LEU A 168 -9.73 9.68 4.08
CA LEU A 168 -11.01 10.36 3.91
C LEU A 168 -10.87 11.64 3.07
N SER A 169 -9.69 12.25 3.10
CA SER A 169 -9.43 13.44 2.31
C SER A 169 -9.00 13.07 0.89
N GLU A 170 -9.64 13.68 -0.09
CA GLU A 170 -9.24 13.61 -1.51
C GLU A 170 -7.92 14.35 -1.79
N LEU A 171 -7.41 15.12 -0.82
CA LEU A 171 -6.12 15.82 -0.93
C LEU A 171 -4.92 14.93 -0.58
N ASN A 172 -5.13 13.74 -0.03
CA ASN A 172 -4.08 12.72 -0.03
C ASN A 172 -3.82 12.28 -1.47
N THR A 173 -2.56 12.13 -1.86
CA THR A 173 -2.19 11.78 -3.22
C THR A 173 -1.32 10.53 -3.29
N SER A 174 -1.49 9.76 -4.34
CA SER A 174 -0.70 8.58 -4.69
C SER A 174 -0.71 8.35 -6.20
N THR A 175 -0.05 7.31 -6.65
CA THR A 175 -0.11 6.77 -8.02
C THR A 175 -0.27 5.26 -7.96
N ALA A 176 -0.60 4.63 -9.08
CA ALA A 176 -0.62 3.17 -9.17
C ALA A 176 0.79 2.55 -9.16
N ARG A 177 1.82 3.34 -9.55
CA ARG A 177 3.25 2.95 -9.55
C ARG A 177 3.90 2.97 -8.16
#